data_1f4d2146a61b0e7e49b49683ceebdb0e
#
_entry.id   1f4d2146a61b0e7e49b49683ceebdb0e
#
_cell.length_a   1.000
_cell.length_b   1.000
_cell.length_c   1.000
_cell.angle_alpha   90.00
_cell.angle_beta   90.00
_cell.angle_gamma   90.00
#
_symmetry.space_group_name_H-M   'P 1'
#
loop_
_entity.id
_entity.type
_entity.pdbx_description
1 polymer ?
#
loop_
_entity_poly.entity_id
_entity_poly.type
_entity_poly.pdbx_seq_one_letter_code
_entity_poly.pdbx_strand_id
1 'polypeptide(L)'
;MAILYGSLNVDERYSPTIEPNLYSDTVLIPGVTYTDKYEIGPAGAIYVHKLGKGNAIEVGKPGRDFNDEAASDELIPIVFNNNFQKSRKIYGVQAKAVAFKAGEEYLSDSLNQTTEARQYSGVACLVNEGTADTDTTKITKANIVDKLVSLRKLVRDKKGKPNYALISTEGYAMLLQNLGFAENYDKAIVDGKLLKRFGLKIIECNLFDNKTAKYYDKTGTLKTVDTSLVDIIVGNFEAFSLLDNMELYRLIDSENFNGSKAQVEYNTAFTVTSPEQVVVKKHTA
;
A
#
# COMPACT_ATOMS: atom_id res chain seq x y z
N MET A 1 10.92 -5.38 -26.35
CA MET A 1 11.31 -5.21 -27.77
C MET A 1 11.44 -3.70 -28.02
N ALA A 2 12.63 -3.19 -28.24
CA ALA A 2 12.81 -1.77 -28.55
C ALA A 2 12.39 -1.57 -30.01
N ILE A 3 11.29 -0.87 -30.24
CA ILE A 3 10.89 -0.45 -31.58
C ILE A 3 11.90 0.63 -32.00
N LEU A 4 12.74 0.31 -32.96
CA LEU A 4 13.64 1.25 -33.60
C LEU A 4 12.80 2.12 -34.54
N TYR A 5 12.47 3.34 -34.13
CA TYR A 5 11.65 4.29 -34.87
C TYR A 5 12.29 4.83 -36.17
N GLY A 6 13.47 4.31 -36.56
CA GLY A 6 14.14 4.69 -37.79
C GLY A 6 13.52 4.14 -39.09
N SER A 7 12.45 3.34 -39.01
CA SER A 7 11.77 2.70 -40.15
C SER A 7 10.28 3.04 -40.24
N LEU A 8 9.83 4.14 -39.64
CA LEU A 8 8.45 4.58 -39.76
C LEU A 8 8.16 4.97 -41.23
N ASN A 9 7.33 4.23 -41.91
CA ASN A 9 6.87 4.52 -43.24
C ASN A 9 5.92 5.71 -43.17
N VAL A 10 6.16 6.73 -43.99
CA VAL A 10 5.41 7.99 -43.97
C VAL A 10 3.95 7.79 -44.39
N ASP A 11 3.63 6.67 -45.00
CA ASP A 11 2.30 6.33 -45.51
C ASP A 11 1.43 5.55 -44.49
N GLU A 12 1.98 5.20 -43.31
CA GLU A 12 1.21 4.53 -42.25
C GLU A 12 0.41 5.55 -41.44
N ARG A 13 -0.90 5.30 -41.29
CA ARG A 13 -1.78 6.11 -40.45
C ARG A 13 -1.74 5.54 -39.02
N TYR A 14 -1.24 6.34 -38.10
CA TYR A 14 -1.24 6.00 -36.67
C TYR A 14 -2.55 6.43 -36.01
N SER A 15 -3.02 5.59 -35.06
CA SER A 15 -4.14 5.98 -34.20
C SER A 15 -3.77 7.24 -33.41
N PRO A 16 -4.66 8.23 -33.30
CA PRO A 16 -4.42 9.38 -32.43
C PRO A 16 -4.53 9.02 -30.93
N THR A 17 -4.90 7.79 -30.62
CA THR A 17 -5.11 7.33 -29.24
C THR A 17 -3.97 6.41 -28.82
N ILE A 18 -3.33 6.71 -27.69
CA ILE A 18 -2.38 5.80 -27.05
C ILE A 18 -3.18 4.90 -26.11
N GLU A 19 -3.05 3.59 -26.26
CA GLU A 19 -3.62 2.66 -25.29
C GLU A 19 -2.82 2.72 -23.99
N PRO A 20 -3.47 2.97 -22.82
CA PRO A 20 -2.76 3.02 -21.55
C PRO A 20 -2.29 1.62 -21.16
N ASN A 21 -1.16 1.56 -20.48
CA ASN A 21 -0.72 0.32 -19.83
C ASN A 21 -1.65 -0.05 -18.68
N LEU A 22 -1.76 -1.34 -18.40
CA LEU A 22 -2.49 -1.83 -17.23
C LEU A 22 -1.55 -1.79 -16.01
N TYR A 23 -2.04 -1.27 -14.91
CA TYR A 23 -1.35 -1.20 -13.63
C TYR A 23 -2.17 -1.86 -12.53
N SER A 24 -1.47 -2.30 -11.48
CA SER A 24 -2.13 -2.81 -10.28
C SER A 24 -2.95 -1.72 -9.60
N ASP A 25 -4.06 -2.11 -9.00
CA ASP A 25 -4.93 -1.18 -8.27
C ASP A 25 -4.19 -0.51 -7.10
N THR A 26 -4.55 0.75 -6.82
CA THR A 26 -4.07 1.46 -5.64
C THR A 26 -4.80 0.95 -4.40
N VAL A 27 -4.17 0.07 -3.64
CA VAL A 27 -4.79 -0.64 -2.51
C VAL A 27 -4.51 0.05 -1.18
N LEU A 28 -3.31 0.62 -1.04
CA LEU A 28 -2.87 1.21 0.22
C LEU A 28 -3.45 2.60 0.47
N ILE A 29 -3.63 3.43 -0.56
CA ILE A 29 -4.17 4.78 -0.47
C ILE A 29 -5.46 4.88 -1.32
N PRO A 30 -6.61 5.27 -0.77
CA PRO A 30 -6.94 5.60 0.63
C PRO A 30 -7.35 4.37 1.46
N GLY A 31 -6.98 3.16 1.04
CA GLY A 31 -7.55 1.90 1.53
C GLY A 31 -7.13 1.52 2.95
N VAL A 32 -5.86 1.66 3.28
CA VAL A 32 -5.21 1.05 4.45
C VAL A 32 -4.39 2.03 5.26
N THR A 33 -4.07 3.20 4.70
CA THR A 33 -3.20 4.19 5.32
C THR A 33 -3.95 5.37 5.88
N TYR A 34 -3.40 5.95 6.94
CA TYR A 34 -3.84 7.22 7.49
C TYR A 34 -2.75 8.27 7.25
N THR A 35 -2.91 9.02 6.16
CA THR A 35 -1.91 10.00 5.70
C THR A 35 -2.04 11.35 6.38
N ASP A 36 -3.24 11.72 6.87
CA ASP A 36 -3.53 13.05 7.41
C ASP A 36 -3.09 13.25 8.86
N LYS A 37 -2.45 12.24 9.45
CA LYS A 37 -2.08 12.23 10.87
C LYS A 37 -0.90 13.15 11.20
N TYR A 38 -0.06 13.42 10.20
CA TYR A 38 1.20 14.12 10.42
C TYR A 38 1.38 15.24 9.41
N GLU A 39 1.82 16.42 9.90
CA GLU A 39 2.24 17.50 9.03
C GLU A 39 3.62 17.19 8.45
N ILE A 40 3.71 17.14 7.14
CA ILE A 40 4.96 16.92 6.41
C ILE A 40 5.65 18.28 6.28
N GLY A 41 6.68 18.49 7.11
CA GLY A 41 7.59 19.64 6.95
C GLY A 41 8.73 19.31 5.96
N PRO A 42 9.63 20.27 5.68
CA PRO A 42 10.81 20.04 4.83
C PRO A 42 11.85 19.12 5.46
N ALA A 43 11.54 18.47 6.58
CA ALA A 43 12.43 17.57 7.30
C ALA A 43 12.46 16.17 6.66
N GLY A 44 13.63 15.55 6.63
CA GLY A 44 13.81 14.18 6.14
C GLY A 44 13.26 13.08 7.06
N ALA A 45 12.76 13.43 8.24
CA ALA A 45 12.14 12.50 9.19
C ALA A 45 11.12 13.20 10.09
N ILE A 46 10.07 12.47 10.45
CA ILE A 46 9.05 12.88 11.43
C ILE A 46 9.15 11.91 12.60
N TYR A 47 9.13 12.45 13.83
CA TYR A 47 9.13 11.62 15.04
C TYR A 47 7.73 11.61 15.66
N VAL A 48 7.18 10.42 15.82
CA VAL A 48 5.85 10.22 16.42
C VAL A 48 6.03 9.78 17.86
N HIS A 49 5.43 10.53 18.78
CA HIS A 49 5.35 10.15 20.18
C HIS A 49 4.27 9.10 20.38
N LYS A 50 4.63 7.90 20.84
CA LYS A 50 3.72 6.87 21.28
C LYS A 50 3.75 6.83 22.80
N LEU A 51 2.63 7.17 23.43
CA LEU A 51 2.50 7.13 24.87
C LEU A 51 2.58 5.69 25.39
N GLY A 52 3.38 5.47 26.41
CA GLY A 52 3.42 4.21 27.15
C GLY A 52 2.08 3.96 27.85
N LYS A 53 1.74 2.68 28.01
CA LYS A 53 0.53 2.29 28.74
C LYS A 53 0.82 2.30 30.23
N GLY A 54 0.16 3.20 30.97
CA GLY A 54 0.07 3.15 32.43
C GLY A 54 -1.02 2.20 32.92
N ASN A 55 -0.95 1.79 34.16
CA ASN A 55 -1.95 0.95 34.83
C ASN A 55 -2.79 1.80 35.78
N ALA A 56 -4.09 1.93 35.50
CA ALA A 56 -5.01 2.47 36.49
C ALA A 56 -5.23 1.45 37.61
N ILE A 57 -5.06 1.88 38.85
CA ILE A 57 -5.28 1.06 40.06
C ILE A 57 -6.63 1.42 40.64
N GLU A 58 -7.47 0.40 40.92
CA GLU A 58 -8.69 0.61 41.68
C GLU A 58 -8.34 0.80 43.17
N VAL A 59 -8.61 2.00 43.66
CA VAL A 59 -8.45 2.34 45.07
C VAL A 59 -9.82 2.30 45.75
N GLY A 60 -10.17 1.26 46.41
CA GLY A 60 -11.51 0.95 46.98
C GLY A 60 -12.13 1.99 47.92
N LYS A 61 -11.49 3.16 48.12
CA LYS A 61 -12.03 4.34 48.83
C LYS A 61 -11.54 5.62 48.16
N PRO A 62 -12.36 6.68 48.08
CA PRO A 62 -11.91 7.97 47.63
C PRO A 62 -10.76 8.45 48.50
N GLY A 63 -9.57 8.55 47.99
CA GLY A 63 -8.37 9.10 48.62
C GLY A 63 -7.82 10.26 47.83
N ARG A 64 -7.02 11.09 48.49
CA ARG A 64 -6.31 12.19 47.80
C ARG A 64 -4.88 11.77 47.35
N ASP A 65 -4.45 10.59 47.75
CA ASP A 65 -3.12 10.09 47.40
C ASP A 65 -3.19 9.37 46.05
N PHE A 66 -2.59 9.97 45.04
CA PHE A 66 -2.41 9.37 43.73
C PHE A 66 -1.10 8.60 43.74
N ASN A 67 -1.12 7.40 43.13
CA ASN A 67 0.10 6.66 42.88
C ASN A 67 0.67 7.20 41.52
N ASP A 68 1.66 8.05 41.60
CA ASP A 68 2.25 8.68 40.43
C ASP A 68 3.10 7.66 39.68
N GLU A 69 2.74 7.44 38.42
CA GLU A 69 3.50 6.64 37.46
C GLU A 69 4.29 7.58 36.54
N ALA A 70 5.56 7.30 36.34
CA ALA A 70 6.37 8.08 35.40
C ALA A 70 5.83 7.91 33.97
N ALA A 71 5.59 9.00 33.28
CA ALA A 71 5.22 8.98 31.87
C ALA A 71 6.36 8.37 31.06
N SER A 72 6.03 7.37 30.25
CA SER A 72 6.96 6.77 29.31
C SER A 72 6.51 7.01 27.89
N ASP A 73 7.40 7.58 27.07
CA ASP A 73 7.14 7.85 25.66
C ASP A 73 8.11 7.08 24.79
N GLU A 74 7.60 6.50 23.72
CA GLU A 74 8.39 5.90 22.65
C GLU A 74 8.39 6.84 21.44
N LEU A 75 9.56 7.21 20.95
CA LEU A 75 9.72 7.99 19.72
C LEU A 75 9.88 7.04 18.53
N ILE A 76 8.88 7.02 17.66
CA ILE A 76 8.91 6.22 16.44
C ILE A 76 9.31 7.13 15.27
N PRO A 77 10.49 6.92 14.66
CA PRO A 77 10.90 7.70 13.49
C PRO A 77 10.14 7.22 12.25
N ILE A 78 9.61 8.19 11.48
CA ILE A 78 9.10 7.99 10.13
C ILE A 78 10.09 8.70 9.20
N VAL A 79 10.89 7.93 8.47
CA VAL A 79 12.00 8.44 7.66
C VAL A 79 11.68 8.32 6.18
N PHE A 80 11.85 9.42 5.44
CA PHE A 80 11.69 9.46 3.98
C PHE A 80 12.96 8.91 3.31
N ASN A 81 13.05 7.60 3.17
CA ASN A 81 14.22 6.91 2.61
C ASN A 81 13.90 6.01 1.42
N ASN A 82 12.63 5.98 0.99
CA ASN A 82 12.18 5.26 -0.19
C ASN A 82 11.93 6.26 -1.33
N ASN A 83 12.90 6.39 -2.22
CA ASN A 83 12.83 7.28 -3.37
C ASN A 83 12.47 6.49 -4.63
N PHE A 84 11.39 6.89 -5.31
CA PHE A 84 10.90 6.28 -6.54
C PHE A 84 10.97 7.27 -7.67
N GLN A 85 11.80 6.96 -8.67
CA GLN A 85 12.05 7.83 -9.80
C GLN A 85 11.71 7.15 -11.12
N LYS A 86 11.10 7.91 -12.03
CA LYS A 86 10.92 7.50 -13.41
C LYS A 86 11.22 8.66 -14.35
N SER A 87 12.03 8.40 -15.35
CA SER A 87 12.30 9.35 -16.43
C SER A 87 12.14 8.66 -17.78
N ARG A 88 11.35 9.26 -18.67
CA ARG A 88 11.17 8.82 -20.07
C ARG A 88 11.63 9.87 -21.05
N LYS A 89 12.36 9.41 -22.07
CA LYS A 89 12.75 10.25 -23.22
C LYS A 89 11.67 10.19 -24.28
N ILE A 90 11.26 11.35 -24.77
CA ILE A 90 10.29 11.53 -25.84
C ILE A 90 11.03 12.22 -26.98
N TYR A 91 11.33 11.49 -28.03
CA TYR A 91 12.06 12.05 -29.18
C TYR A 91 11.14 12.94 -30.01
N GLY A 92 11.69 14.04 -30.59
CA GLY A 92 10.92 15.00 -31.35
C GLY A 92 10.24 14.42 -32.60
N VAL A 93 10.77 13.32 -33.15
CA VAL A 93 10.12 12.56 -34.24
C VAL A 93 8.85 11.87 -33.74
N GLN A 94 8.88 11.29 -32.51
CA GLN A 94 7.71 10.67 -31.88
C GLN A 94 6.63 11.71 -31.57
N ALA A 95 7.03 12.87 -31.06
CA ALA A 95 6.11 13.96 -30.75
C ALA A 95 5.40 14.52 -31.99
N LYS A 96 6.06 14.45 -33.16
CA LYS A 96 5.48 14.89 -34.45
C LYS A 96 4.62 13.81 -35.12
N ALA A 97 4.99 12.53 -34.96
CA ALA A 97 4.25 11.41 -35.54
C ALA A 97 2.93 11.14 -34.80
N VAL A 98 2.88 11.43 -33.51
CA VAL A 98 1.67 11.29 -32.67
C VAL A 98 1.04 12.69 -32.60
N ALA A 99 -0.09 12.87 -33.25
CA ALA A 99 -0.73 14.19 -33.51
C ALA A 99 -1.28 14.90 -32.26
N PHE A 100 -0.83 14.54 -31.03
CA PHE A 100 -1.37 15.14 -29.83
C PHE A 100 -0.44 14.96 -28.61
N LYS A 101 -0.89 15.35 -27.43
CA LYS A 101 -0.27 15.51 -26.11
C LYS A 101 0.57 14.30 -25.58
N ALA A 102 1.42 13.71 -26.43
CA ALA A 102 2.26 12.56 -26.07
C ALA A 102 3.06 12.78 -24.78
N GLY A 103 3.46 14.02 -24.50
CA GLY A 103 4.17 14.35 -23.27
C GLY A 103 3.35 14.11 -22.01
N GLU A 104 2.08 14.51 -22.02
CA GLU A 104 1.17 14.33 -20.88
C GLU A 104 0.86 12.85 -20.64
N GLU A 105 0.65 12.08 -21.71
CA GLU A 105 0.39 10.65 -21.61
C GLU A 105 1.60 9.87 -21.05
N TYR A 106 2.81 10.18 -21.53
CA TYR A 106 4.03 9.57 -20.98
C TYR A 106 4.33 10.01 -19.56
N LEU A 107 3.95 11.22 -19.18
CA LEU A 107 4.07 11.69 -17.82
C LEU A 107 3.09 10.97 -16.89
N SER A 108 1.83 10.81 -17.32
CA SER A 108 0.79 10.04 -16.61
C SER A 108 1.20 8.57 -16.47
N ASP A 109 1.70 7.93 -17.52
CA ASP A 109 2.18 6.55 -17.45
C ASP A 109 3.39 6.41 -16.51
N SER A 110 4.30 7.37 -16.48
CA SER A 110 5.42 7.39 -15.53
C SER A 110 4.95 7.54 -14.08
N LEU A 111 3.91 8.34 -13.84
CA LEU A 111 3.25 8.48 -12.54
C LEU A 111 2.65 7.15 -12.07
N ASN A 112 1.90 6.47 -12.95
CA ASN A 112 1.27 5.19 -12.64
C ASN A 112 2.31 4.11 -12.31
N GLN A 113 3.41 4.01 -13.07
CA GLN A 113 4.52 3.09 -12.79
C GLN A 113 5.17 3.37 -11.44
N THR A 114 5.39 4.64 -11.10
CA THR A 114 5.96 5.04 -9.83
C THR A 114 5.00 4.72 -8.67
N THR A 115 3.71 4.96 -8.87
CA THR A 115 2.66 4.65 -7.89
C THR A 115 2.58 3.14 -7.64
N GLU A 116 2.59 2.32 -8.68
CA GLU A 116 2.60 0.86 -8.54
C GLU A 116 3.82 0.36 -7.77
N ALA A 117 5.02 0.85 -8.08
CA ALA A 117 6.25 0.49 -7.36
C ALA A 117 6.17 0.85 -5.87
N ARG A 118 5.59 2.01 -5.52
CA ARG A 118 5.34 2.42 -4.13
C ARG A 118 4.36 1.50 -3.42
N GLN A 119 3.29 1.08 -4.10
CA GLN A 119 2.31 0.14 -3.55
C GLN A 119 2.97 -1.21 -3.19
N TYR A 120 3.79 -1.79 -4.07
CA TYR A 120 4.53 -3.02 -3.79
C TYR A 120 5.47 -2.87 -2.57
N SER A 121 6.19 -1.75 -2.48
CA SER A 121 7.08 -1.49 -1.35
C SER A 121 6.33 -1.28 -0.04
N GLY A 122 5.18 -0.59 -0.07
CA GLY A 122 4.32 -0.42 1.10
C GLY A 122 3.71 -1.73 1.59
N VAL A 123 3.28 -2.61 0.68
CA VAL A 123 2.82 -3.97 1.03
C VAL A 123 3.96 -4.78 1.63
N ALA A 124 5.18 -4.69 1.08
CA ALA A 124 6.35 -5.37 1.65
C ALA A 124 6.64 -4.91 3.09
N CYS A 125 6.53 -3.60 3.36
CA CYS A 125 6.66 -3.05 4.71
C CYS A 125 5.59 -3.61 5.65
N LEU A 126 4.31 -3.62 5.27
CA LEU A 126 3.21 -4.19 6.06
C LEU A 126 3.44 -5.66 6.39
N VAL A 127 3.90 -6.44 5.40
CA VAL A 127 4.13 -7.89 5.52
C VAL A 127 5.33 -8.20 6.43
N ASN A 128 6.35 -7.34 6.43
CA ASN A 128 7.57 -7.55 7.21
C ASN A 128 7.46 -7.01 8.64
N GLU A 129 6.82 -5.87 8.83
CA GLU A 129 6.73 -5.19 10.13
C GLU A 129 5.46 -5.55 10.90
N GLY A 130 4.45 -6.10 10.24
CA GLY A 130 3.25 -6.63 10.89
C GLY A 130 3.52 -7.90 11.69
N THR A 131 2.63 -8.23 12.61
CA THR A 131 2.69 -9.48 13.40
C THR A 131 2.30 -10.67 12.52
N ALA A 132 3.18 -11.64 12.35
CA ALA A 132 2.85 -12.86 11.63
C ALA A 132 1.84 -13.73 12.41
N ASP A 133 0.85 -14.30 11.70
CA ASP A 133 0.01 -15.36 12.26
C ASP A 133 0.84 -16.64 12.39
N THR A 134 0.62 -17.41 13.46
CA THR A 134 1.27 -18.70 13.70
C THR A 134 0.70 -19.82 12.84
N ASP A 135 -0.51 -19.66 12.34
CA ASP A 135 -1.17 -20.62 11.47
C ASP A 135 -0.73 -20.42 10.02
N THR A 136 -0.03 -21.38 9.46
CA THR A 136 0.47 -21.37 8.07
C THR A 136 -0.37 -22.18 7.09
N THR A 137 -1.58 -22.62 7.51
CA THR A 137 -2.49 -23.36 6.62
C THR A 137 -2.98 -22.46 5.48
N LYS A 138 -2.89 -22.93 4.25
CA LYS A 138 -3.41 -22.21 3.07
C LYS A 138 -4.91 -21.96 3.20
N ILE A 139 -5.36 -20.80 2.75
CA ILE A 139 -6.79 -20.49 2.66
C ILE A 139 -7.48 -21.36 1.62
N THR A 140 -8.71 -21.73 1.92
CA THR A 140 -9.61 -22.50 1.05
C THR A 140 -11.01 -21.92 1.16
N LYS A 141 -11.87 -22.26 0.20
CA LYS A 141 -13.30 -21.89 0.27
C LYS A 141 -13.95 -22.27 1.61
N ALA A 142 -13.58 -23.41 2.19
CA ALA A 142 -14.17 -23.90 3.42
C ALA A 142 -13.71 -23.12 4.66
N ASN A 143 -12.46 -22.63 4.70
CA ASN A 143 -11.87 -22.08 5.93
C ASN A 143 -11.68 -20.56 5.92
N ILE A 144 -11.84 -19.87 4.78
CA ILE A 144 -11.53 -18.44 4.65
C ILE A 144 -12.30 -17.56 5.63
N VAL A 145 -13.56 -17.88 5.89
CA VAL A 145 -14.41 -17.13 6.83
C VAL A 145 -13.87 -17.27 8.25
N ASP A 146 -13.56 -18.50 8.67
CA ASP A 146 -13.02 -18.77 10.01
C ASP A 146 -11.65 -18.13 10.20
N LYS A 147 -10.81 -18.14 9.15
CA LYS A 147 -9.50 -17.47 9.17
C LYS A 147 -9.66 -15.96 9.33
N LEU A 148 -10.56 -15.32 8.60
CA LEU A 148 -10.85 -13.89 8.73
C LEU A 148 -11.31 -13.53 10.15
N VAL A 149 -12.20 -14.31 10.72
CA VAL A 149 -12.69 -14.11 12.09
C VAL A 149 -11.57 -14.33 13.12
N SER A 150 -10.72 -15.35 12.93
CA SER A 150 -9.60 -15.62 13.84
C SER A 150 -8.55 -14.50 13.80
N LEU A 151 -8.18 -14.00 12.60
CA LEU A 151 -7.26 -12.87 12.46
C LEU A 151 -7.82 -11.59 13.12
N ARG A 152 -9.11 -11.32 12.90
CA ARG A 152 -9.79 -10.21 13.58
C ARG A 152 -9.74 -10.37 15.10
N LYS A 153 -9.92 -11.59 15.62
CA LYS A 153 -9.81 -11.90 17.04
C LYS A 153 -8.40 -11.62 17.56
N LEU A 154 -7.36 -12.05 16.86
CA LEU A 154 -5.96 -11.81 17.27
C LEU A 154 -5.64 -10.32 17.46
N VAL A 155 -6.15 -9.44 16.58
CA VAL A 155 -6.00 -7.98 16.76
C VAL A 155 -6.80 -7.49 17.97
N ARG A 156 -8.01 -8.03 18.19
CA ARG A 156 -8.88 -7.66 19.34
C ARG A 156 -8.30 -8.11 20.67
N ASP A 157 -7.71 -9.27 20.75
CA ASP A 157 -7.08 -9.81 21.96
C ASP A 157 -5.94 -8.89 22.43
N LYS A 158 -5.29 -8.21 21.51
CA LYS A 158 -4.30 -7.16 21.80
C LYS A 158 -4.91 -5.76 22.00
N LYS A 159 -6.23 -5.67 22.22
CA LYS A 159 -7.01 -4.44 22.41
C LYS A 159 -7.00 -3.52 21.18
N GLY A 160 -6.64 -4.03 20.00
CA GLY A 160 -6.68 -3.31 18.74
C GLY A 160 -8.12 -3.14 18.23
N LYS A 161 -8.30 -2.22 17.28
CA LYS A 161 -9.58 -1.96 16.59
C LYS A 161 -9.43 -2.26 15.10
N PRO A 162 -9.47 -3.56 14.68
CA PRO A 162 -9.33 -3.90 13.28
C PRO A 162 -10.48 -3.30 12.48
N ASN A 163 -10.17 -2.68 11.36
CA ASN A 163 -11.14 -1.99 10.51
C ASN A 163 -10.99 -2.31 9.02
N TYR A 164 -9.89 -2.95 8.59
CA TYR A 164 -9.71 -3.42 7.23
C TYR A 164 -9.18 -4.87 7.17
N ALA A 165 -9.39 -5.50 6.02
CA ALA A 165 -8.73 -6.72 5.60
C ALA A 165 -8.32 -6.61 4.14
N LEU A 166 -7.00 -6.75 3.87
CA LEU A 166 -6.46 -6.99 2.55
C LEU A 166 -6.48 -8.48 2.28
N ILE A 167 -7.03 -8.88 1.17
CA ILE A 167 -7.19 -10.30 0.81
C ILE A 167 -6.62 -10.51 -0.58
N SER A 168 -5.87 -11.59 -0.78
CA SER A 168 -5.37 -11.98 -2.11
C SER A 168 -6.52 -12.16 -3.10
N THR A 169 -6.28 -11.97 -4.38
CA THR A 169 -7.29 -12.13 -5.43
C THR A 169 -7.94 -13.52 -5.39
N GLU A 170 -7.13 -14.58 -5.16
CA GLU A 170 -7.65 -15.95 -4.98
C GLU A 170 -8.57 -16.04 -3.76
N GLY A 171 -8.14 -15.49 -2.63
CA GLY A 171 -8.93 -15.44 -1.39
C GLY A 171 -10.20 -14.63 -1.54
N TYR A 172 -10.15 -13.51 -2.23
CA TYR A 172 -11.33 -12.68 -2.48
C TYR A 172 -12.38 -13.43 -3.31
N ALA A 173 -11.97 -14.13 -4.36
CA ALA A 173 -12.84 -14.98 -5.15
C ALA A 173 -13.49 -16.11 -4.32
N MET A 174 -12.71 -16.76 -3.44
CA MET A 174 -13.24 -17.78 -2.50
C MET A 174 -14.26 -17.17 -1.53
N LEU A 175 -14.01 -15.95 -1.04
CA LEU A 175 -14.92 -15.26 -0.13
C LEU A 175 -16.23 -14.91 -0.81
N LEU A 176 -16.21 -14.44 -2.06
CA LEU A 176 -17.42 -14.20 -2.87
C LEU A 176 -18.22 -15.48 -3.08
N GLN A 177 -17.56 -16.59 -3.39
CA GLN A 177 -18.22 -17.88 -3.57
C GLN A 177 -18.90 -18.39 -2.28
N ASN A 178 -18.34 -18.08 -1.10
CA ASN A 178 -18.95 -18.40 0.19
C ASN A 178 -20.18 -17.54 0.51
N LEU A 179 -20.25 -16.34 -0.05
CA LEU A 179 -21.38 -15.44 0.12
C LEU A 179 -22.61 -15.82 -0.70
N GLY A 180 -22.41 -16.49 -1.83
CA GLY A 180 -23.46 -16.79 -2.81
C GLY A 180 -24.66 -17.59 -2.31
N PHE A 181 -24.67 -18.01 -1.04
CA PHE A 181 -25.74 -18.80 -0.42
C PHE A 181 -26.34 -18.14 0.83
N ALA A 182 -26.01 -16.89 1.16
CA ALA A 182 -26.48 -16.22 2.37
C ALA A 182 -27.65 -15.26 2.05
N GLU A 183 -28.76 -15.38 2.79
CA GLU A 183 -30.01 -14.63 2.59
C GLU A 183 -29.91 -13.09 2.72
N ASN A 184 -28.78 -12.51 3.12
CA ASN A 184 -28.57 -11.06 3.25
C ASN A 184 -27.47 -10.51 2.31
N TYR A 185 -27.39 -11.07 1.14
CA TYR A 185 -26.36 -10.81 0.14
C TYR A 185 -26.34 -9.36 -0.36
N ASP A 186 -27.52 -8.79 -0.60
CA ASP A 186 -27.68 -7.51 -1.31
C ASP A 186 -27.12 -6.28 -0.58
N LYS A 187 -26.90 -6.38 0.75
CA LYS A 187 -26.37 -5.26 1.54
C LYS A 187 -24.87 -5.27 1.72
N ALA A 188 -24.23 -6.42 1.49
CA ALA A 188 -22.78 -6.58 1.65
C ALA A 188 -22.03 -6.30 0.35
N ILE A 189 -22.68 -6.45 -0.79
CA ILE A 189 -22.12 -6.24 -2.12
C ILE A 189 -22.76 -5.01 -2.75
N VAL A 190 -21.91 -4.07 -3.17
CA VAL A 190 -22.31 -2.90 -3.95
C VAL A 190 -21.48 -2.92 -5.23
N ASP A 191 -22.14 -2.79 -6.38
CA ASP A 191 -21.48 -2.80 -7.70
C ASP A 191 -20.55 -4.02 -7.93
N GLY A 192 -20.97 -5.20 -7.45
CA GLY A 192 -20.20 -6.42 -7.57
C GLY A 192 -18.99 -6.55 -6.62
N LYS A 193 -18.78 -5.56 -5.74
CA LYS A 193 -17.66 -5.55 -4.77
C LYS A 193 -18.17 -5.76 -3.35
N LEU A 194 -17.51 -6.67 -2.62
CA LEU A 194 -17.75 -6.86 -1.19
C LEU A 194 -17.07 -5.73 -0.41
N LEU A 195 -17.86 -4.80 0.14
CA LEU A 195 -17.32 -3.62 0.83
C LEU A 195 -17.00 -3.85 2.29
N LYS A 196 -17.88 -4.54 3.03
CA LYS A 196 -17.71 -4.77 4.48
C LYS A 196 -18.19 -6.15 4.89
N ARG A 197 -17.41 -6.83 5.73
CA ARG A 197 -17.81 -8.07 6.40
C ARG A 197 -17.17 -8.15 7.78
N PHE A 198 -17.89 -8.68 8.75
CA PHE A 198 -17.42 -8.80 10.15
C PHE A 198 -16.91 -7.48 10.76
N GLY A 199 -17.42 -6.33 10.31
CA GLY A 199 -16.95 -5.01 10.73
C GLY A 199 -15.60 -4.60 10.12
N LEU A 200 -15.10 -5.33 9.12
CA LEU A 200 -13.90 -5.02 8.37
C LEU A 200 -14.26 -4.49 6.98
N LYS A 201 -13.55 -3.47 6.52
CA LYS A 201 -13.54 -3.08 5.10
C LYS A 201 -12.73 -4.14 4.34
N ILE A 202 -13.36 -4.81 3.39
CA ILE A 202 -12.69 -5.83 2.58
C ILE A 202 -12.09 -5.17 1.35
N ILE A 203 -10.81 -5.40 1.13
CA ILE A 203 -10.05 -4.84 0.01
C ILE A 203 -9.35 -5.99 -0.70
N GLU A 204 -9.66 -6.18 -1.97
CA GLU A 204 -8.91 -7.10 -2.81
C GLU A 204 -7.52 -6.52 -3.09
N CYS A 205 -6.49 -7.35 -2.95
CA CYS A 205 -5.11 -6.96 -3.15
C CYS A 205 -4.45 -7.86 -4.20
N ASN A 206 -4.18 -7.29 -5.35
CA ASN A 206 -3.46 -7.94 -6.45
C ASN A 206 -1.93 -7.77 -6.38
N LEU A 207 -1.43 -7.19 -5.26
CA LEU A 207 0.00 -6.95 -5.03
C LEU A 207 0.69 -8.07 -4.24
N PHE A 208 -0.04 -9.17 -3.92
CA PHE A 208 0.50 -10.35 -3.24
C PHE A 208 1.06 -11.38 -4.24
N ASP A 209 1.89 -10.94 -5.17
CA ASP A 209 2.47 -11.78 -6.22
C ASP A 209 3.99 -11.63 -6.37
N ASN A 210 4.60 -10.74 -5.56
CA ASN A 210 6.00 -10.37 -5.70
C ASN A 210 6.89 -11.13 -4.72
N LYS A 211 7.75 -12.02 -5.26
CA LYS A 211 8.70 -12.81 -4.47
C LYS A 211 9.88 -12.00 -3.93
N THR A 212 10.15 -10.84 -4.51
CA THR A 212 11.32 -10.02 -4.20
C THR A 212 10.97 -8.55 -4.01
N ALA A 213 9.82 -8.28 -3.39
CA ALA A 213 9.42 -6.92 -3.07
C ALA A 213 10.43 -6.28 -2.11
N LYS A 214 10.78 -5.02 -2.34
CA LYS A 214 11.84 -4.32 -1.61
C LYS A 214 11.33 -3.01 -1.03
N TYR A 215 11.79 -2.70 0.17
CA TYR A 215 11.61 -1.40 0.79
C TYR A 215 12.78 -1.09 1.71
N TYR A 216 13.02 0.19 2.00
CA TYR A 216 13.95 0.60 3.04
C TYR A 216 13.18 0.80 4.35
N ASP A 217 13.65 0.16 5.42
CA ASP A 217 13.06 0.28 6.74
C ASP A 217 13.42 1.63 7.41
N LYS A 218 12.89 1.86 8.61
CA LYS A 218 13.14 3.07 9.41
C LYS A 218 14.61 3.32 9.75
N THR A 219 15.48 2.33 9.59
CA THR A 219 16.94 2.46 9.80
C THR A 219 17.71 2.70 8.51
N GLY A 220 17.02 2.81 7.36
CA GLY A 220 17.62 2.92 6.04
C GLY A 220 18.18 1.60 5.50
N THR A 221 17.84 0.46 6.10
CA THR A 221 18.29 -0.86 5.65
C THR A 221 17.33 -1.42 4.61
N LEU A 222 17.88 -1.84 3.45
CA LEU A 222 17.08 -2.47 2.40
C LEU A 222 16.60 -3.86 2.85
N LYS A 223 15.29 -4.05 2.90
CA LYS A 223 14.63 -5.34 3.15
C LYS A 223 14.08 -5.91 1.86
N THR A 224 14.22 -7.22 1.71
CA THR A 224 13.57 -7.98 0.62
C THR A 224 12.57 -8.93 1.24
N VAL A 225 11.34 -8.91 0.75
CA VAL A 225 10.21 -9.62 1.33
C VAL A 225 9.48 -10.39 0.25
N ASP A 226 9.21 -11.66 0.51
CA ASP A 226 8.32 -12.46 -0.34
C ASP A 226 6.86 -12.21 0.08
N THR A 227 6.11 -11.56 -0.79
CA THR A 227 4.67 -11.30 -0.59
C THR A 227 3.79 -12.34 -1.27
N SER A 228 4.35 -13.24 -2.10
CA SER A 228 3.57 -14.23 -2.86
C SER A 228 2.91 -15.31 -2.01
N LEU A 229 3.36 -15.46 -0.77
CA LEU A 229 2.79 -16.41 0.19
C LEU A 229 1.76 -15.77 1.13
N VAL A 230 1.46 -14.48 0.94
CA VAL A 230 0.49 -13.75 1.78
C VAL A 230 -0.93 -14.01 1.30
N ASP A 231 -1.78 -14.47 2.21
CA ASP A 231 -3.20 -14.71 1.93
C ASP A 231 -4.07 -13.53 2.35
N ILE A 232 -3.88 -13.08 3.60
CA ILE A 232 -4.74 -12.06 4.23
C ILE A 232 -3.90 -11.18 5.17
N ILE A 233 -4.17 -9.88 5.18
CA ILE A 233 -3.69 -8.94 6.19
C ILE A 233 -4.89 -8.29 6.84
N VAL A 234 -5.01 -8.40 8.16
CA VAL A 234 -6.06 -7.71 8.95
C VAL A 234 -5.42 -6.68 9.85
N GLY A 235 -5.92 -5.46 9.82
CA GLY A 235 -5.30 -4.40 10.61
C GLY A 235 -6.19 -3.21 10.92
N ASN A 236 -5.55 -2.21 11.53
CA ASN A 236 -6.11 -0.90 11.80
C ASN A 236 -5.43 0.14 10.90
N PHE A 237 -6.21 1.04 10.27
CA PHE A 237 -5.69 2.14 9.45
C PHE A 237 -4.66 3.00 10.17
N GLU A 238 -4.85 3.21 11.48
CA GLU A 238 -3.96 4.06 12.28
C GLU A 238 -2.60 3.41 12.56
N ALA A 239 -2.47 2.10 12.30
CA ALA A 239 -1.25 1.35 12.61
C ALA A 239 -0.21 1.42 11.50
N PHE A 240 -0.59 1.80 10.29
CA PHE A 240 0.31 1.93 9.15
C PHE A 240 0.30 3.36 8.61
N SER A 241 1.46 3.96 8.52
CA SER A 241 1.66 5.28 7.95
C SER A 241 2.40 5.16 6.63
N LEU A 242 1.82 5.73 5.59
CA LEU A 242 2.44 5.95 4.30
C LEU A 242 2.38 7.44 4.03
N LEU A 243 3.51 8.10 4.05
CA LEU A 243 3.62 9.53 3.80
C LEU A 243 4.37 9.74 2.50
N ASP A 244 3.80 10.54 1.63
CA ASP A 244 4.36 10.85 0.33
C ASP A 244 4.72 12.32 0.23
N ASN A 245 5.90 12.55 -0.30
CA ASN A 245 6.32 13.85 -0.79
C ASN A 245 6.62 13.72 -2.29
N MET A 246 5.77 14.34 -3.14
CA MET A 246 6.03 14.41 -4.56
C MET A 246 7.04 15.50 -4.82
N GLU A 247 8.29 15.13 -5.09
CA GLU A 247 9.37 16.09 -5.31
C GLU A 247 9.40 16.61 -6.75
N LEU A 248 9.00 15.77 -7.71
CA LEU A 248 9.10 16.13 -9.11
C LEU A 248 7.98 15.53 -9.96
N TYR A 249 7.30 16.40 -10.69
CA TYR A 249 6.34 16.03 -11.74
C TYR A 249 6.43 17.03 -12.87
N ARG A 250 7.21 16.71 -13.89
CA ARG A 250 7.49 17.68 -14.96
C ARG A 250 7.75 17.07 -16.32
N LEU A 251 7.46 17.88 -17.34
CA LEU A 251 7.90 17.69 -18.70
C LEU A 251 8.92 18.80 -19.02
N ILE A 252 10.13 18.42 -19.39
CA ILE A 252 11.20 19.37 -19.73
C ILE A 252 11.80 19.05 -21.09
N ASP A 253 12.24 20.09 -21.81
CA ASP A 253 13.01 19.89 -23.02
C ASP A 253 14.39 19.35 -22.69
N SER A 254 14.92 18.53 -23.59
CA SER A 254 16.19 17.86 -23.37
C SER A 254 17.32 18.64 -24.02
N GLU A 255 18.37 18.93 -23.27
CA GLU A 255 19.61 19.50 -23.79
C GLU A 255 20.47 18.48 -24.58
N ASN A 256 20.29 17.19 -24.32
CA ASN A 256 21.15 16.12 -24.83
C ASN A 256 20.58 15.39 -26.07
N PHE A 257 19.34 15.65 -26.44
CA PHE A 257 18.71 15.08 -27.64
C PHE A 257 17.53 15.97 -28.07
N ASN A 258 17.16 15.90 -29.35
CA ASN A 258 15.98 16.62 -29.85
C ASN A 258 14.69 15.96 -29.34
N GLY A 259 14.08 16.54 -28.29
CA GLY A 259 12.87 16.05 -27.66
C GLY A 259 12.76 16.47 -26.20
N SER A 260 11.81 15.86 -25.48
CA SER A 260 11.49 16.18 -24.10
C SER A 260 11.71 14.99 -23.18
N LYS A 261 11.76 15.22 -21.88
CA LYS A 261 11.80 14.20 -20.82
C LYS A 261 10.58 14.35 -19.92
N ALA A 262 9.83 13.26 -19.75
CA ALA A 262 8.82 13.15 -18.71
C ALA A 262 9.48 12.58 -17.43
N GLN A 263 9.43 13.32 -16.33
CA GLN A 263 10.08 12.96 -15.07
C GLN A 263 9.10 13.00 -13.92
N VAL A 264 9.11 11.94 -13.11
CA VAL A 264 8.33 11.81 -11.87
C VAL A 264 9.25 11.32 -10.77
N GLU A 265 9.16 11.92 -9.59
CA GLU A 265 9.90 11.53 -8.41
C GLU A 265 9.02 11.66 -7.17
N TYR A 266 8.99 10.59 -6.37
CA TYR A 266 8.36 10.53 -5.07
C TYR A 266 9.35 10.10 -4.02
N ASN A 267 9.37 10.82 -2.92
CA ASN A 267 10.05 10.41 -1.72
C ASN A 267 9.00 9.94 -0.70
N THR A 268 9.08 8.69 -0.29
CA THR A 268 8.03 8.03 0.49
C THR A 268 8.60 7.46 1.79
N ALA A 269 7.84 7.59 2.87
CA ALA A 269 8.11 6.94 4.14
C ALA A 269 7.05 5.86 4.42
N PHE A 270 7.49 4.65 4.73
CA PHE A 270 6.65 3.54 5.18
C PHE A 270 6.99 3.21 6.62
N THR A 271 5.99 3.09 7.49
CA THR A 271 6.21 2.68 8.88
C THR A 271 4.96 2.04 9.47
N VAL A 272 5.14 0.88 10.11
CA VAL A 272 4.13 0.29 10.97
C VAL A 272 4.35 0.82 12.39
N THR A 273 3.50 1.74 12.84
CA THR A 273 3.62 2.37 14.17
C THR A 273 3.14 1.47 15.31
N SER A 274 2.29 0.52 15.01
CA SER A 274 1.72 -0.43 15.98
C SER A 274 1.63 -1.83 15.39
N PRO A 275 2.76 -2.60 15.38
CA PRO A 275 2.79 -3.94 14.77
C PRO A 275 1.76 -4.91 15.35
N GLU A 276 1.40 -4.75 16.62
CA GLU A 276 0.38 -5.54 17.30
C GLU A 276 -1.04 -5.35 16.76
N GLN A 277 -1.28 -4.27 16.01
CA GLN A 277 -2.57 -3.96 15.38
C GLN A 277 -2.66 -4.39 13.92
N VAL A 278 -1.61 -5.02 13.39
CA VAL A 278 -1.56 -5.56 12.02
C VAL A 278 -1.17 -7.03 12.11
N VAL A 279 -2.02 -7.92 11.63
CA VAL A 279 -1.76 -9.37 11.61
C VAL A 279 -1.71 -9.85 10.16
N VAL A 280 -0.63 -10.56 9.83
CA VAL A 280 -0.32 -11.05 8.48
C VAL A 280 -0.42 -12.57 8.47
N LYS A 281 -1.32 -13.09 7.65
CA LYS A 281 -1.46 -14.52 7.38
C LYS A 281 -0.66 -14.89 6.15
N LYS A 282 0.29 -15.82 6.32
CA LYS A 282 1.05 -16.45 5.23
C LYS A 282 0.79 -17.95 5.25
N HIS A 283 0.82 -18.57 4.06
CA HIS A 283 0.85 -20.03 3.97
C HIS A 283 2.28 -20.52 3.70
N THR A 284 2.54 -21.78 3.98
CA THR A 284 3.78 -22.46 3.55
C THR A 284 3.69 -22.80 2.07
N ALA A 285 4.83 -22.67 1.36
CA ALA A 285 4.96 -23.00 -0.05
C ALA A 285 4.72 -24.50 -0.31
#